data_4aebb2bb0875d67c3881622366403b10
#
_entry.id   4aebb2bb0875d67c3881622366403b10
#
_cell.length_a   1.000
_cell.length_b   1.000
_cell.length_c   1.000
_cell.angle_alpha   90.00
_cell.angle_beta   90.00
_cell.angle_gamma   90.00
#
_symmetry.space_group_name_H-M   'P 1'
#
loop_
_entity.id
_entity.type
_entity.pdbx_description
1 polymer ?
#
loop_
_entity_poly.entity_id
_entity_poly.type
_entity_poly.pdbx_seq_one_letter_code
_entity_poly.pdbx_strand_id
1 'polypeptide(L)'
;MFAAENGLKGDPRLQAISDAIRVVPHFPKQGIMFQDITTLLLDHKAFQHTIDIFVDRYRDMDISVIAGVEARGFMFGPSIALAIGAKFVPLRKPKKLPGEVIAEVYELEYGTDCLEMHVGAIPPGERVIVIDDLVATGGTLSAAIRLLERVGAKVVECACVIGLREDKGQRRLNGKPLYILVEPREIDGCC
;
A
#
# COMPACT_ATOMS: atom_id res chain seq x y z
N MET A 1 -1.68 1.86 12.42
CA MET A 1 -1.29 3.23 12.86
C MET A 1 -1.69 4.22 11.78
N PHE A 2 -2.54 5.18 12.11
CA PHE A 2 -2.90 6.26 11.19
C PHE A 2 -1.95 7.43 11.28
N ALA A 3 -1.72 8.12 10.15
CA ALA A 3 -0.87 9.30 10.09
C ALA A 3 -1.29 10.39 11.09
N ALA A 4 -2.61 10.61 11.23
CA ALA A 4 -3.15 11.54 12.22
C ALA A 4 -2.78 11.20 13.68
N GLU A 5 -2.62 9.92 14.00
CA GLU A 5 -2.23 9.45 15.34
C GLU A 5 -0.71 9.48 15.54
N ASN A 6 0.04 9.62 14.44
CA ASN A 6 1.50 9.58 14.41
C ASN A 6 2.09 10.95 14.01
N GLY A 7 1.68 11.99 14.70
CA GLY A 7 2.24 13.34 14.56
C GLY A 7 1.59 14.25 13.53
N LEU A 8 0.67 13.75 12.70
CA LEU A 8 -0.03 14.55 11.68
C LEU A 8 -1.48 14.91 12.06
N LYS A 9 -1.80 14.93 13.35
CA LYS A 9 -3.15 15.33 13.80
C LYS A 9 -3.43 16.78 13.38
N GLY A 10 -4.49 16.96 12.59
CA GLY A 10 -4.87 18.28 12.08
C GLY A 10 -4.03 18.78 10.90
N ASP A 11 -3.15 17.97 10.34
CA ASP A 11 -2.39 18.32 9.13
C ASP A 11 -3.36 18.48 7.94
N PRO A 12 -3.43 19.66 7.31
CA PRO A 12 -4.36 19.93 6.21
C PRO A 12 -4.10 19.06 4.97
N ARG A 13 -2.90 18.49 4.84
CA ARG A 13 -2.57 17.57 3.73
C ARG A 13 -3.42 16.31 3.77
N LEU A 14 -3.71 15.77 4.98
CA LEU A 14 -4.55 14.58 5.11
C LEU A 14 -5.99 14.84 4.67
N GLN A 15 -6.53 16.02 4.98
CA GLN A 15 -7.87 16.41 4.51
C GLN A 15 -7.89 16.56 2.99
N ALA A 16 -6.89 17.24 2.41
CA ALA A 16 -6.77 17.40 0.96
C ALA A 16 -6.68 16.05 0.22
N ILE A 17 -5.94 15.08 0.76
CA ILE A 17 -5.85 13.71 0.23
C ILE A 17 -7.22 13.03 0.28
N SER A 18 -7.88 13.07 1.44
CA SER A 18 -9.22 12.49 1.62
C SER A 18 -10.24 13.07 0.66
N ASP A 19 -10.25 14.40 0.48
CA ASP A 19 -11.20 15.09 -0.40
C ASP A 19 -10.98 14.80 -1.88
N ALA A 20 -9.74 14.52 -2.28
CA ALA A 20 -9.40 14.16 -3.65
C ALA A 20 -9.80 12.73 -4.04
N ILE A 21 -10.12 11.86 -3.07
CA ILE A 21 -10.57 10.49 -3.32
C ILE A 21 -12.08 10.48 -3.50
N ARG A 22 -12.55 10.03 -4.68
CA ARG A 22 -13.97 9.92 -4.99
C ARG A 22 -14.57 8.67 -4.37
N VAL A 23 -15.73 8.82 -3.73
CA VAL A 23 -16.54 7.67 -3.27
C VAL A 23 -17.57 7.33 -4.34
N VAL A 24 -17.62 6.06 -4.75
CA VAL A 24 -18.60 5.54 -5.71
C VAL A 24 -19.50 4.52 -4.99
N PRO A 25 -20.74 4.90 -4.66
CA PRO A 25 -21.65 3.99 -4.00
C PRO A 25 -22.04 2.79 -4.87
N HIS A 26 -22.24 1.65 -4.22
CA HIS A 26 -22.74 0.42 -4.84
C HIS A 26 -21.86 -0.14 -5.98
N PHE A 27 -20.54 0.07 -5.92
CA PHE A 27 -19.59 -0.47 -6.89
C PHE A 27 -18.56 -1.40 -6.22
N PRO A 28 -18.22 -2.56 -6.83
CA PRO A 28 -18.83 -3.21 -8.01
C PRO A 28 -20.16 -3.92 -7.68
N LYS A 29 -20.58 -3.91 -6.42
CA LYS A 29 -21.81 -4.57 -5.93
C LYS A 29 -22.58 -3.63 -5.01
N GLN A 30 -23.89 -3.83 -4.93
CA GLN A 30 -24.77 -3.14 -4.00
C GLN A 30 -24.20 -3.18 -2.55
N GLY A 31 -24.20 -2.06 -1.87
CA GLY A 31 -23.73 -1.90 -0.49
C GLY A 31 -22.24 -1.59 -0.33
N ILE A 32 -21.43 -1.67 -1.40
CA ILE A 32 -20.01 -1.33 -1.33
C ILE A 32 -19.81 0.16 -1.64
N MET A 33 -19.15 0.87 -0.72
CA MET A 33 -18.73 2.26 -0.89
C MET A 33 -17.30 2.28 -1.44
N PHE A 34 -17.17 2.20 -2.75
CA PHE A 34 -15.87 2.08 -3.41
C PHE A 34 -15.07 3.39 -3.33
N GLN A 35 -13.84 3.30 -2.88
CA GLN A 35 -12.90 4.43 -2.80
C GLN A 35 -12.07 4.49 -4.08
N ASP A 36 -12.39 5.42 -4.97
CA ASP A 36 -11.69 5.58 -6.25
C ASP A 36 -10.42 6.41 -6.06
N ILE A 37 -9.31 5.71 -5.85
CA ILE A 37 -7.99 6.33 -5.66
C ILE A 37 -7.50 7.06 -6.93
N THR A 38 -8.03 6.72 -8.10
CA THR A 38 -7.55 7.31 -9.36
C THR A 38 -7.83 8.80 -9.45
N THR A 39 -8.86 9.30 -8.79
CA THR A 39 -9.17 10.73 -8.75
C THR A 39 -8.13 11.54 -7.97
N LEU A 40 -7.46 10.92 -6.99
CA LEU A 40 -6.32 11.53 -6.29
C LEU A 40 -5.19 11.89 -7.25
N LEU A 41 -4.95 11.07 -8.28
CA LEU A 41 -3.91 11.32 -9.28
C LEU A 41 -4.24 12.48 -10.22
N LEU A 42 -5.51 12.91 -10.29
CA LEU A 42 -5.96 14.05 -11.09
C LEU A 42 -5.74 15.38 -10.35
N ASP A 43 -5.56 15.34 -9.04
CA ASP A 43 -5.20 16.50 -8.22
C ASP A 43 -3.69 16.48 -7.95
N HIS A 44 -2.93 17.25 -8.71
CA HIS A 44 -1.48 17.33 -8.59
C HIS A 44 -1.02 17.63 -7.15
N LYS A 45 -1.71 18.54 -6.46
CA LYS A 45 -1.33 18.97 -5.11
C LYS A 45 -1.63 17.89 -4.07
N ALA A 46 -2.79 17.25 -4.13
CA ALA A 46 -3.14 16.15 -3.23
C ALA A 46 -2.24 14.93 -3.45
N PHE A 47 -1.92 14.62 -4.72
CA PHE A 47 -0.95 13.55 -5.02
C PHE A 47 0.46 13.89 -4.49
N GLN A 48 0.93 15.13 -4.68
CA GLN A 48 2.21 15.59 -4.11
C GLN A 48 2.21 15.44 -2.59
N HIS A 49 1.16 15.88 -1.89
CA HIS A 49 1.04 15.71 -0.44
C HIS A 49 1.11 14.25 0.00
N THR A 50 0.50 13.34 -0.78
CA THR A 50 0.55 11.89 -0.51
C THR A 50 2.00 11.39 -0.56
N ILE A 51 2.74 11.74 -1.60
CA ILE A 51 4.15 11.35 -1.75
C ILE A 51 4.99 11.98 -0.65
N ASP A 52 4.83 13.28 -0.38
CA ASP A 52 5.62 14.00 0.62
C ASP A 52 5.48 13.40 2.02
N ILE A 53 4.27 13.02 2.44
CA ILE A 53 4.05 12.39 3.76
C ILE A 53 4.79 11.05 3.86
N PHE A 54 4.76 10.20 2.83
CA PHE A 54 5.50 8.95 2.83
C PHE A 54 7.02 9.18 2.79
N VAL A 55 7.48 10.14 2.01
CA VAL A 55 8.90 10.51 1.92
C VAL A 55 9.39 11.03 3.27
N ASP A 56 8.65 11.95 3.92
CA ASP A 56 8.99 12.48 5.25
C ASP A 56 9.10 11.37 6.29
N ARG A 57 8.23 10.35 6.19
CA ARG A 57 8.28 9.20 7.10
C ARG A 57 9.49 8.30 6.87
N TYR A 58 9.84 8.00 5.63
CA TYR A 58 10.78 6.92 5.32
C TYR A 58 12.21 7.36 5.01
N ARG A 59 12.46 8.65 4.74
CA ARG A 59 13.79 9.15 4.34
C ARG A 59 14.92 8.85 5.33
N ASP A 60 14.60 8.83 6.63
CA ASP A 60 15.56 8.64 7.70
C ASP A 60 15.51 7.23 8.33
N MET A 61 14.79 6.29 7.70
CA MET A 61 14.62 4.93 8.21
C MET A 61 15.56 3.90 7.58
N ASP A 62 16.53 4.32 6.80
CA ASP A 62 17.47 3.43 6.09
C ASP A 62 16.75 2.38 5.23
N ILE A 63 15.80 2.83 4.41
CA ILE A 63 15.03 1.98 3.51
C ILE A 63 15.78 1.86 2.17
N SER A 64 16.06 0.64 1.77
CA SER A 64 16.76 0.35 0.49
C SER A 64 15.80 -0.06 -0.64
N VAL A 65 14.58 -0.48 -0.32
CA VAL A 65 13.59 -0.95 -1.30
C VAL A 65 12.18 -0.48 -0.94
N ILE A 66 11.48 0.00 -1.94
CA ILE A 66 10.01 0.15 -1.93
C ILE A 66 9.44 -0.97 -2.81
N ALA A 67 8.69 -1.89 -2.23
CA ALA A 67 8.00 -2.97 -2.94
C ALA A 67 6.54 -2.56 -3.16
N GLY A 68 6.13 -2.35 -4.40
CA GLY A 68 4.78 -1.93 -4.76
C GLY A 68 3.90 -3.11 -5.20
N VAL A 69 2.69 -3.17 -4.67
CA VAL A 69 1.72 -4.22 -5.05
C VAL A 69 0.97 -3.81 -6.33
N GLU A 70 0.91 -4.72 -7.31
CA GLU A 70 0.12 -4.51 -8.55
C GLU A 70 -1.38 -4.42 -8.24
N ALA A 71 -2.09 -3.45 -8.79
CA ALA A 71 -1.61 -2.45 -9.75
C ALA A 71 -1.41 -1.08 -9.08
N ARG A 72 -2.20 -0.74 -8.07
CA ARG A 72 -2.31 0.64 -7.58
C ARG A 72 -1.19 1.05 -6.63
N GLY A 73 -0.50 0.09 -6.00
CA GLY A 73 0.77 0.37 -5.31
C GLY A 73 1.85 0.94 -6.22
N PHE A 74 1.78 0.68 -7.54
CA PHE A 74 2.70 1.25 -8.53
C PHE A 74 2.49 2.74 -8.79
N MET A 75 1.35 3.28 -8.41
CA MET A 75 1.07 4.72 -8.57
C MET A 75 1.87 5.56 -7.58
N PHE A 76 2.26 5.00 -6.45
CA PHE A 76 2.96 5.69 -5.36
C PHE A 76 4.41 5.22 -5.20
N GLY A 77 4.64 3.93 -5.28
CA GLY A 77 5.93 3.30 -4.99
C GLY A 77 7.13 3.90 -5.71
N PRO A 78 7.12 4.06 -7.03
CA PRO A 78 8.24 4.63 -7.77
C PRO A 78 8.61 6.05 -7.36
N SER A 79 7.61 6.92 -7.11
CA SER A 79 7.85 8.30 -6.67
C SER A 79 8.48 8.36 -5.29
N ILE A 80 8.03 7.52 -4.36
CA ILE A 80 8.60 7.42 -3.03
C ILE A 80 10.03 6.90 -3.10
N ALA A 81 10.25 5.80 -3.84
CA ALA A 81 11.57 5.19 -3.99
C ALA A 81 12.59 6.19 -4.56
N LEU A 82 12.22 6.90 -5.63
CA LEU A 82 13.07 7.92 -6.24
C LEU A 82 13.45 9.03 -5.26
N ALA A 83 12.49 9.51 -4.49
CA ALA A 83 12.69 10.64 -3.56
C ALA A 83 13.57 10.28 -2.36
N ILE A 84 13.55 9.01 -1.88
CA ILE A 84 14.38 8.57 -0.75
C ILE A 84 15.68 7.86 -1.17
N GLY A 85 15.93 7.71 -2.48
CA GLY A 85 17.10 7.01 -3.00
C GLY A 85 17.06 5.49 -2.88
N ALA A 86 15.86 4.91 -2.79
CA ALA A 86 15.64 3.46 -2.72
C ALA A 86 15.36 2.85 -4.11
N LYS A 87 15.50 1.53 -4.22
CA LYS A 87 15.04 0.77 -5.38
C LYS A 87 13.52 0.61 -5.35
N PHE A 88 12.89 0.53 -6.52
CA PHE A 88 11.51 0.09 -6.64
C PHE A 88 11.44 -1.34 -7.16
N VAL A 89 10.71 -2.21 -6.48
CA VAL A 89 10.48 -3.59 -6.88
C VAL A 89 8.99 -3.85 -7.04
N PRO A 90 8.52 -4.20 -8.25
CA PRO A 90 7.11 -4.53 -8.47
C PRO A 90 6.79 -5.92 -7.97
N LEU A 91 5.73 -6.06 -7.17
CA LEU A 91 5.09 -7.33 -6.83
C LEU A 91 3.89 -7.49 -7.75
N ARG A 92 3.95 -8.46 -8.69
CA ARG A 92 3.02 -8.55 -9.79
C ARG A 92 2.12 -9.78 -9.72
N LYS A 93 1.00 -9.70 -10.42
CA LYS A 93 0.13 -10.84 -10.67
C LYS A 93 0.83 -11.85 -11.59
N PRO A 94 0.40 -13.14 -11.56
CA PRO A 94 1.06 -14.20 -12.33
C PRO A 94 1.21 -13.90 -13.82
N LYS A 95 2.34 -14.34 -14.38
CA LYS A 95 2.64 -14.24 -15.83
C LYS A 95 2.81 -12.80 -16.33
N LYS A 96 3.11 -11.84 -15.45
CA LYS A 96 3.36 -10.43 -15.83
C LYS A 96 4.84 -10.07 -15.86
N LEU A 97 5.69 -10.87 -15.21
CA LEU A 97 7.13 -10.68 -15.19
C LEU A 97 7.80 -11.69 -16.12
N PRO A 98 8.76 -11.26 -17.01
CA PRO A 98 9.56 -12.18 -17.79
C PRO A 98 10.68 -12.79 -16.94
N GLY A 99 11.20 -13.96 -17.37
CA GLY A 99 12.31 -14.64 -16.71
C GLY A 99 11.93 -15.41 -15.45
N GLU A 100 12.89 -15.65 -14.56
CA GLU A 100 12.68 -16.41 -13.34
C GLU A 100 12.03 -15.56 -12.25
N VAL A 101 10.96 -16.10 -11.67
CA VAL A 101 10.20 -15.46 -10.60
C VAL A 101 10.06 -16.40 -9.40
N ILE A 102 9.90 -15.81 -8.22
CA ILE A 102 9.36 -16.49 -7.06
C ILE A 102 7.93 -16.02 -6.85
N ALA A 103 7.09 -16.92 -6.36
CA ALA A 103 5.66 -16.69 -6.23
C ALA A 103 5.17 -17.00 -4.82
N GLU A 104 4.15 -16.26 -4.37
CA GLU A 104 3.43 -16.49 -3.13
C GLU A 104 1.93 -16.52 -3.40
N VAL A 105 1.33 -17.69 -3.20
CA VAL A 105 -0.12 -17.89 -3.34
C VAL A 105 -0.79 -17.52 -2.01
N TYR A 106 -1.95 -16.86 -2.08
CA TYR A 106 -2.73 -16.48 -0.91
C TYR A 106 -4.23 -16.61 -1.16
N GLU A 107 -4.96 -16.83 -0.07
CA GLU A 107 -6.42 -16.96 -0.09
C GLU A 107 -7.10 -15.60 -0.04
N LEU A 108 -8.13 -15.43 -0.85
CA LEU A 108 -9.10 -14.34 -0.81
C LEU A 108 -10.39 -14.84 -0.15
N GLU A 109 -11.34 -13.94 0.09
CA GLU A 109 -12.70 -14.36 0.52
C GLU A 109 -13.35 -15.31 -0.49
N TYR A 110 -13.02 -15.14 -1.77
CA TYR A 110 -13.48 -16.00 -2.87
C TYR A 110 -12.29 -16.35 -3.76
N GLY A 111 -11.79 -17.58 -3.62
CA GLY A 111 -10.70 -18.12 -4.43
C GLY A 111 -9.30 -17.82 -3.91
N THR A 112 -8.32 -18.00 -4.77
CA THR A 112 -6.89 -17.76 -4.49
C THR A 112 -6.33 -16.75 -5.46
N ASP A 113 -5.28 -16.06 -5.04
CA ASP A 113 -4.51 -15.14 -5.87
C ASP A 113 -3.01 -15.35 -5.62
N CYS A 114 -2.16 -14.72 -6.40
CA CYS A 114 -0.72 -14.93 -6.31
C CYS A 114 0.02 -13.62 -6.59
N LEU A 115 1.12 -13.42 -5.88
CA LEU A 115 2.10 -12.36 -6.17
C LEU A 115 3.42 -12.99 -6.62
N GLU A 116 4.03 -12.39 -7.63
CA GLU A 116 5.32 -12.79 -8.19
C GLU A 116 6.33 -11.63 -8.09
N MET A 117 7.60 -11.98 -7.90
CA MET A 117 8.73 -11.08 -7.91
C MET A 117 9.90 -11.76 -8.65
N HIS A 118 10.72 -10.99 -9.35
CA HIS A 118 11.94 -11.53 -9.98
C HIS A 118 12.90 -12.13 -8.95
N VAL A 119 13.46 -13.28 -9.27
CA VAL A 119 14.57 -13.86 -8.51
C VAL A 119 15.74 -12.88 -8.49
N GLY A 120 16.34 -12.68 -7.33
CA GLY A 120 17.49 -11.78 -7.17
C GLY A 120 17.18 -10.28 -7.17
N ALA A 121 15.92 -9.88 -7.27
CA ALA A 121 15.55 -8.45 -7.23
C ALA A 121 15.90 -7.78 -5.88
N ILE A 122 15.83 -8.54 -4.80
CA ILE A 122 16.12 -8.07 -3.44
C ILE A 122 17.13 -9.01 -2.79
N PRO A 123 18.37 -8.57 -2.58
CA PRO A 123 19.36 -9.29 -1.78
C PRO A 123 18.91 -9.49 -0.33
N PRO A 124 19.34 -10.58 0.33
CA PRO A 124 19.05 -10.80 1.75
C PRO A 124 19.53 -9.62 2.62
N GLY A 125 18.75 -9.30 3.63
CA GLY A 125 19.06 -8.25 4.61
C GLY A 125 18.62 -6.84 4.20
N GLU A 126 18.20 -6.59 2.97
CA GLU A 126 17.68 -5.28 2.55
C GLU A 126 16.40 -4.91 3.29
N ARG A 127 16.28 -3.62 3.61
CA ARG A 127 15.16 -3.04 4.36
C ARG A 127 14.09 -2.56 3.40
N VAL A 128 12.89 -3.11 3.55
CA VAL A 128 11.80 -2.97 2.58
C VAL A 128 10.57 -2.34 3.22
N ILE A 129 9.98 -1.37 2.51
CA ILE A 129 8.59 -0.91 2.73
C ILE A 129 7.70 -1.53 1.65
N VAL A 130 6.58 -2.11 2.06
CA VAL A 130 5.52 -2.55 1.13
C VAL A 130 4.50 -1.45 0.98
N ILE A 131 4.21 -1.03 -0.25
CA ILE A 131 3.22 0.03 -0.55
C ILE A 131 2.05 -0.50 -1.38
N ASP A 132 0.83 -0.18 -0.95
CA ASP A 132 -0.41 -0.40 -1.71
C ASP A 132 -1.31 0.85 -1.61
N ASP A 133 -2.41 0.88 -2.35
CA ASP A 133 -3.37 1.99 -2.28
C ASP A 133 -4.33 1.85 -1.10
N LEU A 134 -4.85 0.64 -0.89
CA LEU A 134 -5.88 0.37 0.09
C LEU A 134 -5.64 -0.96 0.81
N VAL A 135 -5.85 -0.96 2.12
CA VAL A 135 -5.92 -2.19 2.91
C VAL A 135 -7.35 -2.42 3.40
N ALA A 136 -7.92 -3.58 3.04
CA ALA A 136 -9.20 -4.06 3.56
C ALA A 136 -8.99 -5.19 4.59
N THR A 137 -8.65 -6.39 4.12
CA THR A 137 -8.47 -7.58 4.98
C THR A 137 -7.02 -7.90 5.32
N GLY A 138 -6.05 -7.23 4.68
CA GLY A 138 -4.62 -7.46 4.86
C GLY A 138 -4.06 -8.72 4.20
N GLY A 139 -4.87 -9.49 3.48
CA GLY A 139 -4.43 -10.74 2.83
C GLY A 139 -3.31 -10.52 1.81
N THR A 140 -3.45 -9.55 0.94
CA THR A 140 -2.46 -9.20 -0.08
C THR A 140 -1.14 -8.71 0.55
N LEU A 141 -1.21 -7.83 1.55
CA LEU A 141 -0.01 -7.36 2.26
C LEU A 141 0.67 -8.49 3.03
N SER A 142 -0.08 -9.41 3.62
CA SER A 142 0.47 -10.60 4.29
C SER A 142 1.22 -11.50 3.29
N ALA A 143 0.68 -11.70 2.09
CA ALA A 143 1.35 -12.44 1.02
C ALA A 143 2.63 -11.72 0.57
N ALA A 144 2.59 -10.40 0.38
CA ALA A 144 3.76 -9.59 0.05
C ALA A 144 4.87 -9.73 1.10
N ILE A 145 4.52 -9.68 2.39
CA ILE A 145 5.47 -9.88 3.50
C ILE A 145 6.13 -11.26 3.39
N ARG A 146 5.34 -12.34 3.25
CA ARG A 146 5.89 -13.71 3.15
C ARG A 146 6.81 -13.86 1.94
N LEU A 147 6.41 -13.32 0.78
CA LEU A 147 7.21 -13.35 -0.44
C LEU A 147 8.59 -12.71 -0.23
N LEU A 148 8.62 -11.53 0.39
CA LEU A 148 9.83 -10.77 0.66
C LEU A 148 10.71 -11.44 1.73
N GLU A 149 10.11 -11.95 2.81
CA GLU A 149 10.85 -12.63 3.87
C GLU A 149 11.47 -13.96 3.40
N ARG A 150 10.87 -14.64 2.43
CA ARG A 150 11.44 -15.87 1.82
C ARG A 150 12.78 -15.62 1.12
N VAL A 151 13.04 -14.41 0.64
CA VAL A 151 14.36 -14.04 0.06
C VAL A 151 15.29 -13.41 1.09
N GLY A 152 14.92 -13.40 2.37
CA GLY A 152 15.71 -12.82 3.44
C GLY A 152 15.64 -11.31 3.56
N ALA A 153 14.67 -10.66 2.90
CA ALA A 153 14.42 -9.24 3.06
C ALA A 153 13.87 -8.91 4.46
N LYS A 154 14.15 -7.73 4.96
CA LYS A 154 13.64 -7.21 6.24
C LYS A 154 12.46 -6.27 5.96
N VAL A 155 11.24 -6.78 5.99
CA VAL A 155 10.05 -5.92 5.88
C VAL A 155 9.94 -5.08 7.15
N VAL A 156 10.11 -3.77 7.00
CA VAL A 156 10.11 -2.80 8.10
C VAL A 156 8.68 -2.38 8.43
N GLU A 157 7.89 -2.04 7.40
CA GLU A 157 6.52 -1.57 7.53
C GLU A 157 5.75 -1.80 6.22
N CYS A 158 4.44 -1.92 6.34
CA CYS A 158 3.52 -1.77 5.21
C CYS A 158 2.88 -0.39 5.24
N ALA A 159 2.61 0.17 4.06
CA ALA A 159 2.01 1.49 3.91
C ALA A 159 0.86 1.48 2.90
N CYS A 160 -0.22 2.19 3.23
CA CYS A 160 -1.37 2.38 2.35
C CYS A 160 -1.88 3.81 2.43
N VAL A 161 -2.48 4.28 1.35
CA VAL A 161 -3.16 5.59 1.36
C VAL A 161 -4.45 5.49 2.17
N ILE A 162 -5.24 4.45 1.95
CA ILE A 162 -6.54 4.25 2.58
C ILE A 162 -6.54 2.96 3.42
N GLY A 163 -7.14 3.01 4.61
CA GLY A 163 -7.33 1.80 5.41
C GLY A 163 -8.39 1.96 6.47
N LEU A 164 -8.99 0.84 6.85
CA LEU A 164 -10.00 0.76 7.92
C LEU A 164 -9.33 0.71 9.30
N ARG A 165 -9.97 1.33 10.30
CA ARG A 165 -9.53 1.24 11.71
C ARG A 165 -9.69 -0.15 12.35
N GLU A 166 -10.37 -1.06 11.66
CA GLU A 166 -10.59 -2.39 12.20
C GLU A 166 -9.30 -3.21 12.32
N ASP A 167 -9.06 -3.79 13.49
CA ASP A 167 -7.91 -4.64 13.84
C ASP A 167 -7.67 -5.85 12.93
N LYS A 168 -8.65 -6.23 12.10
CA LYS A 168 -8.60 -7.45 11.29
C LYS A 168 -7.47 -7.45 10.25
N GLY A 169 -7.19 -6.29 9.64
CA GLY A 169 -6.09 -6.16 8.67
C GLY A 169 -4.72 -6.23 9.34
N GLN A 170 -4.55 -5.56 10.48
CA GLN A 170 -3.29 -5.50 11.23
C GLN A 170 -2.88 -6.85 11.83
N ARG A 171 -3.85 -7.64 12.34
CA ARG A 171 -3.58 -8.97 12.94
C ARG A 171 -3.01 -9.98 11.95
N ARG A 172 -3.25 -9.78 10.64
CA ARG A 172 -2.75 -10.66 9.58
C ARG A 172 -1.34 -10.35 9.11
N LEU A 173 -0.76 -9.23 9.53
CA LEU A 173 0.56 -8.77 9.05
C LEU A 173 1.75 -9.33 9.85
N ASN A 174 1.57 -10.44 10.57
CA ASN A 174 2.64 -11.08 11.35
C ASN A 174 3.40 -10.12 12.28
N GLY A 175 2.67 -9.19 12.91
CA GLY A 175 3.25 -8.18 13.78
C GLY A 175 3.99 -7.04 13.08
N LYS A 176 4.00 -6.98 11.75
CA LYS A 176 4.57 -5.85 11.03
C LYS A 176 3.69 -4.61 11.18
N PRO A 177 4.27 -3.43 11.37
CA PRO A 177 3.53 -2.19 11.42
C PRO A 177 2.82 -1.90 10.09
N LEU A 178 1.67 -1.23 10.19
CA LEU A 178 0.94 -0.72 9.04
C LEU A 178 0.71 0.78 9.23
N TYR A 179 1.18 1.58 8.27
CA TYR A 179 0.99 3.01 8.23
C TYR A 179 -0.06 3.40 7.19
N ILE A 180 -1.07 4.17 7.60
CA ILE A 180 -2.24 4.53 6.77
C ILE A 180 -2.40 6.05 6.81
N LEU A 181 -2.62 6.68 5.66
CA LEU A 181 -2.80 8.13 5.59
C LEU A 181 -4.20 8.55 6.02
N VAL A 182 -5.24 7.99 5.40
CA VAL A 182 -6.63 8.42 5.60
C VAL A 182 -7.57 7.22 5.77
N GLU A 183 -8.73 7.48 6.38
CA GLU A 183 -9.84 6.54 6.46
C GLU A 183 -10.71 6.61 5.21
N PRO A 184 -11.42 5.52 4.86
CA PRO A 184 -12.44 5.57 3.82
C PRO A 184 -13.51 6.61 4.18
N ARG A 185 -13.98 7.33 3.17
CA ARG A 185 -15.10 8.26 3.33
C ARG A 185 -16.42 7.52 3.18
N GLU A 186 -17.38 7.92 4.00
CA GLU A 186 -18.79 7.56 3.83
C GLU A 186 -19.54 8.75 3.22
N ILE A 187 -20.56 8.47 2.42
CA ILE A 187 -21.48 9.50 1.91
C ILE A 187 -22.76 9.38 2.74
N ASP A 188 -23.09 10.42 3.47
CA ASP A 188 -24.34 10.52 4.20
C ASP A 188 -25.53 10.41 3.24
N GLY A 189 -26.43 9.45 3.50
CA GLY A 189 -27.70 9.32 2.79
C GLY A 189 -27.82 8.23 1.74
N CYS A 190 -26.88 7.32 1.61
CA CYS A 190 -27.00 6.10 0.77
C CYS A 190 -27.27 4.88 1.69
N CYS A 191 -28.53 4.75 2.16
CA CYS A 191 -29.09 3.52 2.72
C CYS A 191 -29.96 2.83 1.67
#